data_a1e8298660e3d1fd243169a2e7320455
#
_entry.id   a1e8298660e3d1fd243169a2e7320455
#
_cell.length_a   1.000
_cell.length_b   1.000
_cell.length_c   1.000
_cell.angle_alpha   90.00
_cell.angle_beta   90.00
_cell.angle_gamma   90.00
#
_symmetry.space_group_name_H-M   'P 1'
#
loop_
_entity.id
_entity.type
_entity.pdbx_description
1 polymer ?
#
loop_
_entity_poly.entity_id
_entity_poly.type
_entity_poly.pdbx_seq_one_letter_code
_entity_poly.pdbx_strand_id
1 'polypeptide(L)'
;MTNRLWQALVIAGTLCVVSAAIAEPNYPDRDRPDVDLYALMSGKCPTVKIAGHSFACKAVAYFHSEKGRANFTVALDDPADTSHIISFSGEYGHRTQDDLYLLAVDRMELSSKDRPKVDGLPVPALETSDGACRQNGNFARLQVSTITCTATDKKGRQYQLQFESDGSPITVRRVRQSPPTIRQDPYN
;
A
#
# COMPACT_ATOMS: atom_id res chain seq x y z
N MET A 1 -48.47 -40.50 -59.74
CA MET A 1 -48.84 -40.98 -58.42
C MET A 1 -47.61 -41.50 -57.70
N THR A 2 -46.91 -40.74 -56.89
CA THR A 2 -46.00 -41.24 -55.84
C THR A 2 -45.59 -40.05 -54.95
N ASN A 3 -46.17 -40.02 -53.78
CA ASN A 3 -45.82 -39.11 -52.67
C ASN A 3 -44.43 -39.46 -52.16
N ARG A 4 -43.55 -38.48 -52.06
CA ARG A 4 -42.34 -38.55 -51.22
C ARG A 4 -42.46 -37.58 -50.04
N LEU A 5 -42.67 -38.16 -48.84
CA LEU A 5 -42.54 -37.48 -47.57
C LEU A 5 -41.08 -37.14 -47.35
N TRP A 6 -40.83 -35.88 -47.12
CA TRP A 6 -39.54 -35.37 -46.52
C TRP A 6 -39.67 -35.31 -45.03
N GLN A 7 -38.94 -36.17 -44.35
CA GLN A 7 -38.77 -36.07 -42.91
C GLN A 7 -37.66 -35.05 -42.63
N ALA A 8 -38.01 -33.91 -41.99
CA ALA A 8 -37.08 -32.95 -41.50
C ALA A 8 -36.56 -33.41 -40.09
N LEU A 9 -35.25 -33.70 -40.02
CA LEU A 9 -34.56 -34.02 -38.80
C LEU A 9 -34.20 -32.70 -38.08
N VAL A 10 -34.90 -32.43 -37.00
CA VAL A 10 -34.55 -31.28 -36.08
C VAL A 10 -33.48 -31.78 -35.14
N ILE A 11 -32.23 -31.33 -35.35
CA ILE A 11 -31.12 -31.54 -34.42
C ILE A 11 -31.20 -30.41 -33.41
N ALA A 12 -31.70 -30.73 -32.20
CA ALA A 12 -31.62 -29.83 -31.04
C ALA A 12 -30.20 -29.82 -30.50
N GLY A 13 -29.41 -28.80 -30.90
CA GLY A 13 -28.10 -28.56 -30.34
C GLY A 13 -28.20 -27.91 -28.94
N THR A 14 -27.91 -28.70 -27.93
CA THR A 14 -27.80 -28.18 -26.54
C THR A 14 -26.52 -27.37 -26.44
N LEU A 15 -26.61 -26.03 -26.42
CA LEU A 15 -25.49 -25.15 -26.08
C LEU A 15 -25.20 -25.27 -24.58
N CYS A 16 -24.15 -26.03 -24.21
CA CYS A 16 -23.56 -25.92 -22.87
C CYS A 16 -22.84 -24.58 -22.78
N VAL A 17 -23.47 -23.60 -22.10
CA VAL A 17 -22.82 -22.37 -21.69
C VAL A 17 -21.90 -22.73 -20.53
N VAL A 18 -20.61 -22.89 -20.80
CA VAL A 18 -19.57 -23.01 -19.79
C VAL A 18 -19.38 -21.61 -19.22
N SER A 19 -20.01 -21.33 -18.08
CA SER A 19 -19.72 -20.15 -17.28
C SER A 19 -18.30 -20.30 -16.75
N ALA A 20 -17.32 -19.66 -17.38
CA ALA A 20 -16.02 -19.47 -16.81
C ALA A 20 -16.20 -18.59 -15.56
N ALA A 21 -16.14 -19.20 -14.39
CA ALA A 21 -15.99 -18.48 -13.14
C ALA A 21 -14.66 -17.72 -13.24
N ILE A 22 -14.73 -16.41 -13.48
CA ILE A 22 -13.60 -15.50 -13.33
C ILE A 22 -13.31 -15.53 -11.83
N ALA A 23 -12.28 -16.26 -11.42
CA ALA A 23 -11.77 -16.20 -10.07
C ALA A 23 -11.33 -14.75 -9.86
N GLU A 24 -12.07 -13.97 -9.08
CA GLU A 24 -11.65 -12.67 -8.62
C GLU A 24 -10.26 -12.84 -8.01
N PRO A 25 -9.27 -12.00 -8.38
CA PRO A 25 -7.97 -12.05 -7.78
C PRO A 25 -8.17 -11.86 -6.28
N ASN A 26 -7.83 -12.89 -5.52
CA ASN A 26 -7.93 -12.91 -4.07
C ASN A 26 -7.09 -11.78 -3.52
N TYR A 27 -7.71 -10.61 -3.31
CA TYR A 27 -7.08 -9.44 -2.73
C TYR A 27 -6.77 -9.81 -1.28
N PRO A 28 -5.51 -9.96 -0.90
CA PRO A 28 -5.24 -10.27 0.50
C PRO A 28 -5.72 -9.07 1.32
N ASP A 29 -6.69 -9.30 2.17
CA ASP A 29 -7.01 -8.54 3.37
C ASP A 29 -8.04 -7.42 3.36
N ARG A 30 -9.08 -7.43 2.51
CA ARG A 30 -10.29 -6.66 2.88
C ARG A 30 -11.13 -7.32 3.99
N ASP A 31 -10.97 -8.64 4.18
CA ASP A 31 -11.84 -9.43 5.07
C ASP A 31 -11.15 -9.96 6.34
N ARG A 32 -9.95 -9.45 6.68
CA ARG A 32 -9.28 -9.82 7.94
C ARG A 32 -9.06 -8.59 8.81
N PRO A 33 -10.01 -8.29 9.71
CA PRO A 33 -10.02 -7.06 10.50
C PRO A 33 -8.84 -6.88 11.48
N ASP A 34 -7.99 -7.87 11.67
CA ASP A 34 -6.95 -7.87 12.71
C ASP A 34 -5.53 -8.00 12.16
N VAL A 35 -5.27 -7.62 10.91
CA VAL A 35 -3.94 -7.80 10.31
C VAL A 35 -3.41 -6.54 9.66
N ASP A 36 -2.33 -6.00 10.22
CA ASP A 36 -1.53 -4.99 9.55
C ASP A 36 -0.59 -5.62 8.53
N LEU A 37 -0.47 -5.01 7.36
CA LEU A 37 0.47 -5.39 6.31
C LEU A 37 1.66 -4.43 6.33
N TYR A 38 2.86 -4.97 6.41
CA TYR A 38 4.11 -4.25 6.27
C TYR A 38 4.93 -4.84 5.15
N ALA A 39 5.40 -4.00 4.22
CA ALA A 39 6.26 -4.41 3.11
C ALA A 39 7.51 -3.52 3.07
N LEU A 40 8.70 -4.14 3.15
CA LEU A 40 9.98 -3.45 3.01
C LEU A 40 10.55 -3.70 1.62
N MET A 41 11.04 -2.65 0.99
CA MET A 41 11.53 -2.65 -0.37
C MET A 41 12.99 -2.21 -0.44
N SER A 42 13.78 -2.91 -1.28
CA SER A 42 15.15 -2.57 -1.59
C SER A 42 15.25 -1.84 -2.92
N GLY A 43 16.12 -0.84 -2.98
CA GLY A 43 16.30 -0.02 -4.17
C GLY A 43 16.94 1.32 -3.88
N LYS A 44 16.75 2.28 -4.78
CA LYS A 44 17.29 3.64 -4.67
C LYS A 44 16.18 4.68 -4.74
N CYS A 45 16.42 5.84 -4.16
CA CYS A 45 15.54 6.98 -4.28
C CYS A 45 16.23 8.09 -5.11
N PRO A 46 15.96 8.17 -6.43
CA PRO A 46 16.49 9.26 -7.26
C PRO A 46 16.07 10.64 -6.77
N THR A 47 14.91 10.73 -6.14
CA THR A 47 14.40 11.99 -5.59
C THR A 47 13.73 11.75 -4.25
N VAL A 48 14.21 12.45 -3.21
CA VAL A 48 13.50 12.67 -1.95
C VAL A 48 13.59 14.14 -1.60
N LYS A 49 12.47 14.85 -1.59
CA LYS A 49 12.41 16.26 -1.20
C LYS A 49 11.38 16.45 -0.09
N ILE A 50 11.79 17.14 0.96
CA ILE A 50 11.01 17.41 2.15
C ILE A 50 11.06 18.91 2.42
N ALA A 51 9.94 19.60 2.22
CA ALA A 51 9.83 21.04 2.44
C ALA A 51 10.96 21.85 1.74
N GLY A 52 11.33 21.43 0.51
CA GLY A 52 12.37 22.07 -0.30
C GLY A 52 13.80 21.54 -0.09
N HIS A 53 14.04 20.71 0.93
CA HIS A 53 15.36 20.10 1.17
C HIS A 53 15.45 18.71 0.50
N SER A 54 16.60 18.39 -0.08
CA SER A 54 16.85 17.09 -0.69
C SER A 54 17.57 16.17 0.29
N PHE A 55 17.15 14.90 0.31
CA PHE A 55 17.73 13.85 1.14
C PHE A 55 18.04 12.60 0.29
N ALA A 56 18.96 11.77 0.77
CA ALA A 56 19.07 10.38 0.34
C ALA A 56 18.12 9.51 1.17
N CYS A 57 17.73 8.34 0.67
CA CYS A 57 16.97 7.37 1.46
C CYS A 57 17.81 6.17 1.85
N LYS A 58 17.50 5.59 3.02
CA LYS A 58 18.01 4.30 3.51
C LYS A 58 17.11 3.15 3.12
N ALA A 59 15.79 3.35 3.27
CA ALA A 59 14.80 2.32 3.05
C ALA A 59 13.45 2.94 2.71
N VAL A 60 12.67 2.20 1.93
CA VAL A 60 11.27 2.51 1.64
C VAL A 60 10.40 1.35 2.08
N ALA A 61 9.30 1.66 2.76
CA ALA A 61 8.34 0.70 3.23
C ALA A 61 6.91 1.11 2.86
N TYR A 62 6.05 0.11 2.73
CA TYR A 62 4.60 0.29 2.68
C TYR A 62 4.01 -0.31 3.94
N PHE A 63 3.08 0.41 4.54
CA PHE A 63 2.31 -0.05 5.68
C PHE A 63 0.82 0.14 5.39
N HIS A 64 0.02 -0.87 5.67
CA HIS A 64 -1.43 -0.81 5.60
C HIS A 64 -2.02 -1.31 6.91
N SER A 65 -2.73 -0.44 7.62
CA SER A 65 -3.38 -0.79 8.87
C SER A 65 -4.73 -1.48 8.64
N GLU A 66 -5.16 -2.30 9.58
CA GLU A 66 -6.51 -2.89 9.63
C GLU A 66 -7.63 -1.85 9.52
N LYS A 67 -7.36 -0.60 9.92
CA LYS A 67 -8.30 0.52 9.86
C LYS A 67 -8.40 1.16 8.46
N GLY A 68 -7.77 0.55 7.45
CA GLY A 68 -7.83 1.01 6.07
C GLY A 68 -6.88 2.15 5.71
N ARG A 69 -6.03 2.61 6.64
CA ARG A 69 -5.01 3.64 6.35
C ARG A 69 -3.76 2.99 5.76
N ALA A 70 -3.26 3.57 4.69
CA ALA A 70 -2.04 3.15 4.04
C ALA A 70 -0.98 4.26 4.08
N ASN A 71 0.29 3.85 4.19
CA ASN A 71 1.43 4.75 4.25
C ASN A 71 2.54 4.25 3.32
N PHE A 72 3.13 5.17 2.54
CA PHE A 72 4.46 4.99 1.96
C PHE A 72 5.46 5.73 2.83
N THR A 73 6.32 4.98 3.49
CA THR A 73 7.24 5.47 4.51
C THR A 73 8.67 5.42 4.00
N VAL A 74 9.43 6.47 4.23
CA VAL A 74 10.84 6.60 3.84
C VAL A 74 11.68 6.88 5.05
N ALA A 75 12.65 6.03 5.31
CA ALA A 75 13.74 6.31 6.24
C ALA A 75 14.82 7.11 5.48
N LEU A 76 15.10 8.31 5.95
CA LEU A 76 16.09 9.18 5.32
C LEU A 76 17.51 8.82 5.73
N ASP A 77 18.45 8.97 4.81
CA ASP A 77 19.87 8.90 5.12
C ASP A 77 20.36 10.26 5.61
N ASP A 78 20.04 10.55 6.87
CA ASP A 78 20.42 11.75 7.57
C ASP A 78 21.42 11.39 8.67
N PRO A 79 22.73 11.70 8.49
CA PRO A 79 23.74 11.40 9.51
C PRO A 79 23.51 12.13 10.84
N ALA A 80 22.81 13.26 10.81
CA ALA A 80 22.49 14.04 12.00
C ALA A 80 21.28 13.50 12.76
N ASP A 81 20.42 12.69 12.10
CA ASP A 81 19.19 12.18 12.69
C ASP A 81 18.80 10.80 12.11
N THR A 82 19.19 9.74 12.81
CA THR A 82 18.86 8.36 12.40
C THR A 82 17.39 8.01 12.57
N SER A 83 16.58 8.85 13.24
CA SER A 83 15.13 8.71 13.41
C SER A 83 14.32 9.54 12.40
N HIS A 84 14.98 10.15 11.41
CA HIS A 84 14.33 10.97 10.41
C HIS A 84 13.55 10.09 9.42
N ILE A 85 12.25 10.00 9.66
CA ILE A 85 11.32 9.17 8.89
C ILE A 85 10.15 10.04 8.45
N ILE A 86 9.75 9.87 7.19
CA ILE A 86 8.56 10.53 6.65
C ILE A 86 7.59 9.50 6.09
N SER A 87 6.30 9.80 6.18
CA SER A 87 5.26 8.96 5.57
C SER A 87 4.26 9.81 4.79
N PHE A 88 3.96 9.36 3.58
CA PHE A 88 2.83 9.79 2.79
C PHE A 88 1.64 8.91 3.18
N SER A 89 0.64 9.47 3.85
CA SER A 89 -0.44 8.74 4.51
C SER A 89 -1.80 9.08 3.91
N GLY A 90 -2.66 8.07 3.76
CA GLY A 90 -4.01 8.24 3.24
C GLY A 90 -4.95 7.07 3.59
N GLU A 91 -6.27 7.31 3.51
CA GLU A 91 -7.29 6.32 3.85
C GLU A 91 -7.85 5.57 2.62
N TYR A 92 -7.68 6.15 1.42
CA TYR A 92 -8.33 5.65 0.21
C TYR A 92 -7.32 5.15 -0.81
N GLY A 93 -6.58 4.09 -0.43
CA GLY A 93 -5.72 3.40 -1.37
C GLY A 93 -6.51 2.35 -2.15
N HIS A 94 -6.32 2.30 -3.46
CA HIS A 94 -6.98 1.32 -4.31
C HIS A 94 -6.10 0.90 -5.48
N ARG A 95 -6.34 -0.31 -5.95
CA ARG A 95 -5.69 -0.85 -7.13
C ARG A 95 -6.58 -0.59 -8.36
N THR A 96 -6.02 0.07 -9.35
CA THR A 96 -6.74 0.41 -10.60
C THR A 96 -6.50 -0.61 -11.71
N GLN A 97 -5.35 -1.27 -11.67
CA GLN A 97 -4.93 -2.33 -12.61
C GLN A 97 -4.13 -3.35 -11.82
N ASP A 98 -3.85 -4.52 -12.40
CA ASP A 98 -3.12 -5.60 -11.73
C ASP A 98 -1.81 -5.14 -11.07
N ASP A 99 -1.09 -4.24 -11.72
CA ASP A 99 0.23 -3.77 -11.29
C ASP A 99 0.27 -2.26 -10.98
N LEU A 100 -0.91 -1.65 -10.73
CA LEU A 100 -0.99 -0.22 -10.40
C LEU A 100 -1.84 0.02 -9.16
N TYR A 101 -1.21 0.54 -8.11
CA TYR A 101 -1.86 1.00 -6.88
C TYR A 101 -1.76 2.51 -6.75
N LEU A 102 -2.87 3.15 -6.40
CA LEU A 102 -2.98 4.58 -6.14
C LEU A 102 -3.40 4.81 -4.69
N LEU A 103 -2.75 5.79 -4.03
CA LEU A 103 -3.10 6.26 -2.70
C LEU A 103 -3.32 7.78 -2.77
N ALA A 104 -4.52 8.24 -2.43
CA ALA A 104 -4.75 9.64 -2.16
C ALA A 104 -4.11 10.00 -0.81
N VAL A 105 -3.19 10.96 -0.82
CA VAL A 105 -2.49 11.41 0.40
C VAL A 105 -3.29 12.53 1.05
N ASP A 106 -3.70 12.35 2.29
CA ASP A 106 -4.43 13.34 3.09
C ASP A 106 -3.56 14.00 4.17
N ARG A 107 -2.39 13.41 4.47
CA ARG A 107 -1.42 13.98 5.42
C ARG A 107 -0.01 13.44 5.23
N MET A 108 0.94 14.23 5.68
CA MET A 108 2.32 13.82 5.91
C MET A 108 2.53 13.51 7.39
N GLU A 109 3.30 12.46 7.68
CA GLU A 109 3.75 12.13 9.03
C GLU A 109 5.27 12.30 9.07
N LEU A 110 5.76 13.17 9.98
CA LEU A 110 7.15 13.60 10.01
C LEU A 110 7.76 13.26 11.37
N SER A 111 8.67 12.31 11.41
CA SER A 111 9.43 11.91 12.61
C SER A 111 10.86 12.42 12.54
N SER A 112 11.39 12.88 13.66
CA SER A 112 12.79 13.26 13.83
C SER A 112 13.19 13.13 15.30
N LYS A 113 14.50 13.18 15.59
CA LYS A 113 15.04 13.12 16.96
C LYS A 113 14.53 14.25 17.86
N ASP A 114 14.21 15.41 17.25
CA ASP A 114 13.79 16.62 17.96
C ASP A 114 12.28 16.61 18.28
N ARG A 115 11.55 15.56 17.90
CA ARG A 115 10.14 15.40 18.21
C ARG A 115 9.95 14.95 19.66
N PRO A 116 8.83 15.35 20.31
CA PRO A 116 8.43 14.78 21.59
C PRO A 116 8.42 13.26 21.54
N LYS A 117 8.81 12.61 22.62
CA LYS A 117 8.87 11.15 22.71
C LYS A 117 7.81 10.63 23.68
N VAL A 118 7.18 9.51 23.28
CA VAL A 118 6.32 8.70 24.14
C VAL A 118 6.91 7.30 24.15
N ASP A 119 7.16 6.74 25.30
CA ASP A 119 7.82 5.42 25.49
C ASP A 119 9.15 5.28 24.72
N GLY A 120 9.90 6.39 24.63
CA GLY A 120 11.20 6.43 23.96
C GLY A 120 11.13 6.61 22.43
N LEU A 121 9.94 6.58 21.81
CA LEU A 121 9.75 6.74 20.38
C LEU A 121 9.29 8.16 20.04
N PRO A 122 9.84 8.81 18.99
CA PRO A 122 9.40 10.10 18.52
C PRO A 122 7.92 10.05 18.09
N VAL A 123 7.12 11.00 18.56
CA VAL A 123 5.74 11.19 18.09
C VAL A 123 5.78 11.98 16.79
N PRO A 124 5.28 11.44 15.67
CA PRO A 124 5.30 12.15 14.40
C PRO A 124 4.53 13.46 14.44
N ALA A 125 5.03 14.49 13.76
CA ALA A 125 4.20 15.63 13.39
C ALA A 125 3.23 15.20 12.28
N LEU A 126 1.96 15.54 12.42
CA LEU A 126 0.94 15.31 11.43
C LEU A 126 0.67 16.63 10.69
N GLU A 127 0.95 16.67 9.41
CA GLU A 127 0.70 17.84 8.56
C GLU A 127 -0.35 17.50 7.53
N THR A 128 -1.55 18.07 7.67
CA THR A 128 -2.62 17.91 6.65
C THR A 128 -2.08 18.34 5.30
N SER A 129 -2.20 17.48 4.32
CA SER A 129 -1.62 17.65 3.00
C SER A 129 -2.59 17.14 1.94
N ASP A 130 -2.38 17.57 0.71
CA ASP A 130 -3.09 17.05 -0.47
C ASP A 130 -2.05 16.52 -1.45
N GLY A 131 -2.30 15.30 -1.96
CA GLY A 131 -1.36 14.67 -2.85
C GLY A 131 -1.74 13.25 -3.25
N ALA A 132 -0.78 12.56 -3.87
CA ALA A 132 -0.99 11.19 -4.29
C ALA A 132 0.32 10.40 -4.32
N CYS A 133 0.21 9.09 -4.04
CA CYS A 133 1.24 8.12 -4.34
C CYS A 133 0.76 7.17 -5.44
N ARG A 134 1.68 6.81 -6.33
CA ARG A 134 1.52 5.82 -7.37
C ARG A 134 2.59 4.76 -7.20
N GLN A 135 2.19 3.50 -7.09
CA GLN A 135 3.08 2.36 -7.03
C GLN A 135 2.83 1.44 -8.21
N ASN A 136 3.88 1.14 -8.96
CA ASN A 136 3.86 0.12 -10.00
C ASN A 136 4.43 -1.19 -9.45
N GLY A 137 3.71 -2.29 -9.72
CA GLY A 137 4.01 -3.61 -9.21
C GLY A 137 2.94 -4.13 -8.26
N ASN A 138 3.11 -5.35 -7.78
CA ASN A 138 2.10 -6.05 -7.00
C ASN A 138 2.72 -6.71 -5.77
N PHE A 139 2.31 -6.29 -4.57
CA PHE A 139 2.78 -6.88 -3.31
C PHE A 139 2.44 -8.38 -3.18
N ALA A 140 1.31 -8.83 -3.75
CA ALA A 140 0.95 -10.24 -3.73
C ALA A 140 1.90 -11.10 -4.56
N ARG A 141 2.53 -10.51 -5.58
CA ARG A 141 3.57 -11.17 -6.41
C ARG A 141 4.98 -10.89 -5.90
N LEU A 142 5.12 -10.21 -4.75
CA LEU A 142 6.39 -9.77 -4.17
C LEU A 142 7.23 -8.92 -5.13
N GLN A 143 6.58 -8.14 -6.00
CA GLN A 143 7.22 -7.32 -7.02
C GLN A 143 6.75 -5.88 -6.93
N VAL A 144 7.67 -4.97 -6.77
CA VAL A 144 7.45 -3.53 -6.91
C VAL A 144 8.56 -3.01 -7.80
N SER A 145 8.21 -2.18 -8.79
CA SER A 145 9.19 -1.56 -9.68
C SER A 145 9.49 -0.12 -9.29
N THR A 146 8.44 0.67 -9.09
CA THR A 146 8.59 2.09 -8.77
C THR A 146 7.51 2.58 -7.81
N ILE A 147 7.86 3.58 -7.02
CA ILE A 147 6.92 4.37 -6.23
C ILE A 147 7.19 5.85 -6.50
N THR A 148 6.15 6.60 -6.78
CA THR A 148 6.21 8.05 -6.91
C THR A 148 5.15 8.66 -6.03
N CYS A 149 5.55 9.52 -5.09
CA CYS A 149 4.64 10.27 -4.23
C CYS A 149 4.90 11.77 -4.37
N THR A 150 3.82 12.54 -4.34
CA THR A 150 3.86 13.99 -4.20
C THR A 150 2.79 14.42 -3.21
N ALA A 151 3.09 15.44 -2.40
CA ALA A 151 2.11 16.06 -1.53
C ALA A 151 2.48 17.53 -1.29
N THR A 152 1.47 18.34 -0.98
CA THR A 152 1.64 19.74 -0.57
C THR A 152 0.83 19.98 0.67
N ASP A 153 1.43 20.55 1.71
CA ASP A 153 0.72 20.88 2.94
C ASP A 153 0.02 22.24 2.86
N LYS A 154 -0.76 22.56 3.89
CA LYS A 154 -1.51 23.83 3.96
C LYS A 154 -0.61 25.08 4.00
N LYS A 155 0.68 24.94 4.27
CA LYS A 155 1.67 26.02 4.24
C LYS A 155 2.36 26.15 2.89
N GLY A 156 1.98 25.32 1.89
CA GLY A 156 2.58 25.28 0.57
C GLY A 156 3.92 24.53 0.51
N ARG A 157 4.34 23.83 1.57
CA ARG A 157 5.56 23.03 1.55
C ARG A 157 5.31 21.76 0.72
N GLN A 158 6.26 21.46 -0.15
CA GLN A 158 6.18 20.32 -1.06
C GLN A 158 6.99 19.14 -0.55
N TYR A 159 6.44 17.95 -0.77
CA TYR A 159 7.01 16.66 -0.44
C TYR A 159 7.03 15.80 -1.70
N GLN A 160 8.17 15.17 -2.00
CA GLN A 160 8.33 14.34 -3.19
C GLN A 160 9.16 13.09 -2.85
N LEU A 161 8.73 11.96 -3.38
CA LEU A 161 9.47 10.70 -3.37
C LEU A 161 9.44 10.10 -4.76
N GLN A 162 10.60 9.70 -5.26
CA GLN A 162 10.74 8.74 -6.36
C GLN A 162 11.60 7.59 -5.85
N PHE A 163 11.08 6.38 -5.95
CA PHE A 163 11.78 5.15 -5.59
C PHE A 163 11.79 4.21 -6.78
N GLU A 164 12.92 3.57 -7.01
CA GLU A 164 13.14 2.53 -8.01
C GLU A 164 13.70 1.29 -7.31
N SER A 165 12.98 0.17 -7.45
CA SER A 165 13.42 -1.12 -6.90
C SER A 165 14.68 -1.60 -7.62
N ASP A 166 15.53 -2.32 -6.89
CA ASP A 166 16.68 -3.04 -7.44
C ASP A 166 16.33 -4.42 -8.02
N GLY A 167 15.03 -4.77 -8.02
CA GLY A 167 14.53 -6.06 -8.48
C GLY A 167 14.56 -7.15 -7.42
N SER A 168 15.09 -6.88 -6.23
CA SER A 168 15.04 -7.82 -5.12
C SER A 168 13.59 -8.09 -4.69
N PRO A 169 13.25 -9.33 -4.29
CA PRO A 169 11.94 -9.63 -3.75
C PRO A 169 11.64 -8.78 -2.51
N ILE A 170 10.44 -8.21 -2.44
CA ILE A 170 10.02 -7.45 -1.29
C ILE A 170 9.79 -8.37 -0.09
N THR A 171 10.14 -7.87 1.11
CA THR A 171 9.82 -8.57 2.35
C THR A 171 8.45 -8.12 2.84
N VAL A 172 7.47 -9.02 2.84
CA VAL A 172 6.12 -8.76 3.32
C VAL A 172 5.91 -9.46 4.66
N ARG A 173 5.44 -8.72 5.65
CA ARG A 173 5.05 -9.24 6.96
C ARG A 173 3.61 -8.84 7.27
N ARG A 174 2.85 -9.76 7.85
CA ARG A 174 1.54 -9.53 8.41
C ARG A 174 1.63 -9.62 9.92
N VAL A 175 1.16 -8.59 10.59
CA VAL A 175 1.18 -8.51 12.05
C VAL A 175 -0.26 -8.58 12.52
N ARG A 176 -0.63 -9.66 13.22
CA ARG A 176 -1.90 -9.68 13.96
C ARG A 176 -1.75 -8.81 15.19
N GLN A 177 -2.64 -7.88 15.37
CA GLN A 177 -2.77 -7.21 16.64
C GLN A 177 -3.40 -8.21 17.62
N SER A 178 -2.64 -8.64 18.62
CA SER A 178 -3.25 -9.35 19.75
C SER A 178 -4.18 -8.38 20.45
N PRO A 179 -5.45 -8.74 20.72
CA PRO A 179 -6.30 -7.90 21.55
C PRO A 179 -5.55 -7.59 22.85
N PRO A 180 -5.66 -6.37 23.39
CA PRO A 180 -5.02 -6.03 24.64
C PRO A 180 -5.46 -7.05 25.68
N THR A 181 -4.51 -7.80 26.23
CA THR A 181 -4.80 -8.70 27.32
C THR A 181 -5.24 -7.81 28.48
N ILE A 182 -6.54 -7.77 28.75
CA ILE A 182 -7.03 -7.15 29.97
C ILE A 182 -6.39 -7.96 31.09
N ARG A 183 -5.34 -7.43 31.68
CA ARG A 183 -4.82 -7.97 32.94
C ARG A 183 -5.96 -7.82 33.94
N GLN A 184 -6.63 -8.93 34.22
CA GLN A 184 -7.51 -8.97 35.37
C GLN A 184 -6.65 -8.54 36.55
N ASP A 185 -7.09 -7.52 37.25
CA ASP A 185 -6.47 -7.08 38.47
C ASP A 185 -6.42 -8.31 39.43
N PRO A 186 -5.22 -8.79 39.82
CA PRO A 186 -5.12 -9.99 40.63
C PRO A 186 -5.70 -9.77 42.06
N TYR A 187 -6.16 -8.56 42.36
CA TYR A 187 -6.70 -8.18 43.67
C TYR A 187 -8.22 -7.88 43.64
N ASN A 188 -8.91 -8.13 42.49
CA ASN A 188 -10.37 -8.05 42.36
C ASN A 188 -11.00 -9.43 42.22
#